data_bafcf53ce394969407474df04cdd9eb5
#
_entry.id   bafcf53ce394969407474df04cdd9eb5
#
_cell.length_a   1.000
_cell.length_b   1.000
_cell.length_c   1.000
_cell.angle_alpha   90.00
_cell.angle_beta   90.00
_cell.angle_gamma   90.00
#
_symmetry.space_group_name_H-M   'P 1'
#
loop_
_entity.id
_entity.type
_entity.pdbx_description
1 polymer ?
#
loop_
_entity_poly.entity_id
_entity_poly.type
_entity_poly.pdbx_seq_one_letter_code
_entity_poly.pdbx_strand_id
1 'polypeptide(L)'
;MRLNKGSIIEKMKNQNIKTQTELAEKIDISKSQLSFMFSDEYEPLKKNVIKLADVLKVSPNDIILDEEDQMPINSDFNRYDYKLDEFIDVSNVRKNKDYNVFETFAGAGGLALGLESAGLSTYGAVEIDKNAAETLRINRPKWKVIENDIEFIADNLDEFIDEEIDILSGGYPCQTFSYAGKRNGFADTRGTLFYPYSKILSKLKPKAFIAENVRGLVNHDDGKTLEVMLKVFIKEGYEVYWNILNSWNYDVAQKRERIVIIGIREDLVKEQKYPFRFPLAQVYKPVLKDVLKDVPKSKVTAYSDKKREVMKLVPPGGCWVDLPEQIAKDYMGKSWYSGGGKRGMARRISWDEPCLTLTTSPSQKQTERCHPDETRPFSIREYARIQSFPDEWEFSGGVGAQYRQIGNAVPVNLAKYIGKSFVHYLNQFN
;
A
#
# COMPACT_ATOMS: atom_id res chain seq x y z
N MET A 1 33.85 -6.79 -5.72
CA MET A 1 33.41 -6.50 -4.32
C MET A 1 32.77 -5.11 -4.32
N ARG A 2 31.51 -5.00 -3.92
CA ARG A 2 30.78 -3.73 -3.89
C ARG A 2 30.29 -3.43 -2.47
N LEU A 3 30.12 -2.14 -2.13
CA LEU A 3 29.65 -1.73 -0.82
C LEU A 3 28.14 -1.71 -0.74
N ASN A 4 27.59 -2.23 0.36
CA ASN A 4 26.16 -2.14 0.69
C ASN A 4 25.88 -0.77 1.32
N LYS A 5 25.50 0.22 0.50
CA LYS A 5 25.22 1.59 0.92
C LYS A 5 24.07 1.66 1.94
N GLY A 6 23.04 0.82 1.79
CA GLY A 6 21.92 0.77 2.73
C GLY A 6 22.37 0.36 4.12
N SER A 7 23.09 -0.77 4.20
CA SER A 7 23.69 -1.24 5.46
C SER A 7 24.62 -0.18 6.08
N ILE A 8 25.47 0.46 5.28
CA ILE A 8 26.37 1.51 5.78
C ILE A 8 25.59 2.68 6.39
N ILE A 9 24.51 3.15 5.76
CA ILE A 9 23.69 4.25 6.28
C ILE A 9 23.00 3.86 7.60
N GLU A 10 22.53 2.64 7.71
CA GLU A 10 21.97 2.10 8.96
C GLU A 10 23.02 2.08 10.07
N LYS A 11 24.20 1.53 9.79
CA LYS A 11 25.30 1.46 10.77
C LYS A 11 25.82 2.84 11.16
N MET A 12 25.78 3.84 10.25
CA MET A 12 26.05 5.25 10.59
C MET A 12 25.14 5.76 11.70
N LYS A 13 23.83 5.47 11.62
CA LYS A 13 22.86 5.88 12.66
C LYS A 13 23.24 5.27 14.02
N ASN A 14 23.59 4.00 14.06
CA ASN A 14 24.00 3.29 15.27
C ASN A 14 25.28 3.85 15.90
N GLN A 15 26.14 4.48 15.12
CA GLN A 15 27.36 5.15 15.56
C GLN A 15 27.20 6.69 15.72
N ASN A 16 25.94 7.22 15.68
CA ASN A 16 25.64 8.65 15.73
C ASN A 16 26.32 9.50 14.64
N ILE A 17 26.67 8.90 13.51
CA ILE A 17 27.23 9.59 12.34
C ILE A 17 26.06 10.12 11.49
N LYS A 18 25.87 11.44 11.44
CA LYS A 18 24.67 12.05 10.85
C LYS A 18 24.77 12.27 9.35
N THR A 19 25.96 12.38 8.79
CA THR A 19 26.15 12.70 7.36
C THR A 19 27.26 11.88 6.72
N GLN A 20 27.15 11.68 5.39
CA GLN A 20 28.23 11.05 4.61
C GLN A 20 29.51 11.87 4.60
N THR A 21 29.43 13.18 4.78
CA THR A 21 30.62 14.07 4.92
C THR A 21 31.37 13.70 6.19
N GLU A 22 30.67 13.59 7.31
CA GLU A 22 31.27 13.16 8.58
C GLU A 22 31.88 11.75 8.50
N LEU A 23 31.21 10.82 7.82
CA LEU A 23 31.77 9.48 7.60
C LEU A 23 33.05 9.53 6.75
N ALA A 24 33.07 10.33 5.68
CA ALA A 24 34.20 10.49 4.80
C ALA A 24 35.43 11.06 5.57
N GLU A 25 35.21 12.08 6.41
CA GLU A 25 36.23 12.65 7.29
C GLU A 25 36.81 11.61 8.26
N LYS A 26 35.94 10.78 8.87
CA LYS A 26 36.38 9.73 9.82
C LYS A 26 37.24 8.63 9.18
N ILE A 27 37.10 8.38 7.89
CA ILE A 27 37.90 7.40 7.15
C ILE A 27 39.03 8.05 6.31
N ASP A 28 39.21 9.37 6.46
CA ASP A 28 40.25 10.14 5.80
C ASP A 28 40.20 10.11 4.27
N ILE A 29 39.00 10.40 3.73
CA ILE A 29 38.76 10.57 2.28
C ILE A 29 37.84 11.77 2.03
N SER A 30 37.78 12.24 0.80
CA SER A 30 36.82 13.29 0.42
C SER A 30 35.41 12.73 0.31
N LYS A 31 34.40 13.59 0.51
CA LYS A 31 32.98 13.23 0.29
C LYS A 31 32.74 12.68 -1.14
N SER A 32 33.43 13.28 -2.14
CA SER A 32 33.32 12.83 -3.52
C SER A 32 33.89 11.42 -3.71
N GLN A 33 35.01 11.10 -3.04
CA GLN A 33 35.58 9.76 -3.04
C GLN A 33 34.61 8.74 -2.35
N LEU A 34 34.04 9.09 -1.21
CA LEU A 34 33.06 8.22 -0.56
C LEU A 34 31.81 8.01 -1.44
N SER A 35 31.32 9.08 -2.06
CA SER A 35 30.19 8.99 -3.00
C SER A 35 30.53 8.10 -4.20
N PHE A 36 31.76 8.18 -4.71
CA PHE A 36 32.21 7.34 -5.80
C PHE A 36 32.39 5.87 -5.39
N MET A 37 32.81 5.62 -4.15
CA MET A 37 32.86 4.26 -3.59
C MET A 37 31.49 3.57 -3.49
N PHE A 38 30.41 4.34 -3.49
CA PHE A 38 29.02 3.84 -3.54
C PHE A 38 28.46 3.72 -4.96
N SER A 39 29.24 4.01 -6.00
CA SER A 39 28.80 3.85 -7.39
C SER A 39 28.99 2.41 -7.87
N ASP A 40 28.13 1.98 -8.78
CA ASP A 40 28.17 0.64 -9.36
C ASP A 40 29.40 0.37 -10.25
N GLU A 41 30.07 1.43 -10.67
CA GLU A 41 31.25 1.39 -11.55
C GLU A 41 32.57 1.26 -10.79
N TYR A 42 32.51 1.31 -9.45
CA TYR A 42 33.73 1.36 -8.63
C TYR A 42 33.85 0.15 -7.70
N GLU A 43 34.96 -0.55 -7.80
CA GLU A 43 35.38 -1.53 -6.80
C GLU A 43 36.26 -0.87 -5.74
N PRO A 44 35.76 -0.73 -4.50
CA PRO A 44 36.51 -0.09 -3.43
C PRO A 44 37.75 -0.90 -3.04
N LEU A 45 38.84 -0.20 -2.81
CA LEU A 45 40.06 -0.82 -2.32
C LEU A 45 39.78 -1.49 -0.96
N LYS A 46 40.27 -2.71 -0.76
CA LYS A 46 40.10 -3.49 0.47
C LYS A 46 40.44 -2.68 1.73
N LYS A 47 41.47 -1.83 1.70
CA LYS A 47 41.85 -0.93 2.82
C LYS A 47 40.73 0.04 3.21
N ASN A 48 39.96 0.55 2.23
CA ASN A 48 38.89 1.51 2.48
C ASN A 48 37.65 0.82 3.04
N VAL A 49 37.38 -0.43 2.64
CA VAL A 49 36.35 -1.27 3.21
C VAL A 49 36.61 -1.57 4.68
N ILE A 50 37.87 -1.91 5.00
CA ILE A 50 38.31 -2.14 6.39
C ILE A 50 38.14 -0.87 7.22
N LYS A 51 38.60 0.29 6.74
CA LYS A 51 38.42 1.58 7.45
C LYS A 51 36.95 1.91 7.70
N LEU A 52 36.05 1.65 6.72
CA LEU A 52 34.62 1.82 6.90
C LEU A 52 34.08 0.91 7.99
N ALA A 53 34.40 -0.37 7.93
CA ALA A 53 33.99 -1.36 8.91
C ALA A 53 34.46 -1.00 10.34
N ASP A 54 35.70 -0.56 10.49
CA ASP A 54 36.28 -0.13 11.77
C ASP A 54 35.52 1.08 12.34
N VAL A 55 35.28 2.11 11.54
CA VAL A 55 34.55 3.32 11.98
C VAL A 55 33.11 3.00 12.33
N LEU A 56 32.47 2.09 11.61
CA LEU A 56 31.09 1.65 11.84
C LEU A 56 30.99 0.58 12.91
N LYS A 57 32.13 0.03 13.40
CA LYS A 57 32.24 -1.05 14.39
C LYS A 57 31.46 -2.32 13.99
N VAL A 58 31.62 -2.74 12.75
CA VAL A 58 31.00 -3.92 12.16
C VAL A 58 32.03 -4.78 11.42
N SER A 59 31.65 -6.02 11.06
CA SER A 59 32.47 -6.82 10.16
C SER A 59 32.51 -6.21 8.75
N PRO A 60 33.62 -6.31 8.00
CA PRO A 60 33.63 -5.94 6.59
C PRO A 60 32.53 -6.60 5.76
N ASN A 61 32.13 -7.83 6.10
CA ASN A 61 31.07 -8.55 5.41
C ASN A 61 29.69 -7.89 5.62
N ASP A 62 29.47 -7.18 6.72
CA ASP A 62 28.20 -6.49 7.01
C ASP A 62 27.97 -5.25 6.13
N ILE A 63 29.01 -4.78 5.45
CA ILE A 63 28.99 -3.60 4.60
C ILE A 63 29.36 -3.87 3.13
N ILE A 64 29.55 -5.14 2.77
CA ILE A 64 29.79 -5.60 1.40
C ILE A 64 28.48 -6.21 0.88
N LEU A 65 28.21 -6.04 -0.41
CA LEU A 65 27.15 -6.77 -1.10
C LEU A 65 27.66 -8.20 -1.36
N ASP A 66 26.95 -9.21 -0.88
CA ASP A 66 27.22 -10.58 -1.27
C ASP A 66 26.93 -10.77 -2.77
N GLU A 67 27.63 -11.69 -3.43
CA GLU A 67 27.38 -12.01 -4.84
C GLU A 67 25.95 -12.48 -5.10
N GLU A 68 25.30 -13.08 -4.10
CA GLU A 68 23.89 -13.46 -4.13
C GLU A 68 22.93 -12.25 -4.11
N ASP A 69 23.33 -11.10 -3.55
CA ASP A 69 22.57 -9.85 -3.58
C ASP A 69 22.67 -9.12 -4.94
N GLN A 70 23.59 -9.55 -5.79
CA GLN A 70 23.76 -9.07 -7.16
C GLN A 70 22.91 -9.94 -8.11
N MET A 71 21.59 -9.86 -8.02
CA MET A 71 20.82 -10.28 -9.19
C MET A 71 21.17 -9.34 -10.35
N PRO A 72 21.74 -9.83 -11.46
CA PRO A 72 21.87 -9.01 -12.65
C PRO A 72 20.45 -8.51 -12.97
N ILE A 73 20.31 -7.21 -13.17
CA ILE A 73 19.14 -6.66 -13.83
C ILE A 73 19.21 -7.27 -15.24
N ASN A 74 18.62 -8.45 -15.39
CA ASN A 74 18.51 -9.09 -16.69
C ASN A 74 17.78 -8.06 -17.55
N SER A 75 18.42 -7.59 -18.62
CA SER A 75 17.84 -6.60 -19.52
C SER A 75 16.49 -7.04 -20.10
N ASP A 76 16.17 -8.31 -19.96
CA ASP A 76 15.00 -8.96 -20.51
C ASP A 76 13.84 -9.12 -19.51
N PHE A 77 14.00 -8.70 -18.21
CA PHE A 77 12.90 -8.79 -17.26
C PHE A 77 11.88 -7.70 -17.55
N ASN A 78 10.70 -8.11 -17.95
CA ASN A 78 9.59 -7.20 -18.23
C ASN A 78 8.44 -7.44 -17.23
N ARG A 79 8.13 -6.44 -16.41
CA ARG A 79 7.04 -6.52 -15.41
C ARG A 79 5.69 -6.86 -16.00
N TYR A 80 5.46 -6.56 -17.28
CA TYR A 80 4.20 -6.84 -17.96
C TYR A 80 4.00 -8.32 -18.29
N ASP A 81 5.05 -9.14 -18.29
CA ASP A 81 4.95 -10.59 -18.48
C ASP A 81 4.24 -11.26 -17.29
N TYR A 82 4.23 -10.58 -16.15
CA TYR A 82 3.56 -11.01 -14.91
C TYR A 82 2.17 -10.37 -14.73
N LYS A 83 1.72 -9.54 -15.68
CA LYS A 83 0.38 -8.98 -15.66
C LYS A 83 -0.63 -10.02 -16.10
N LEU A 84 -1.48 -10.42 -15.17
CA LEU A 84 -2.50 -11.44 -15.42
C LEU A 84 -3.84 -10.78 -15.80
N ASP A 85 -4.24 -10.87 -17.06
CA ASP A 85 -5.53 -10.39 -17.56
C ASP A 85 -6.57 -11.54 -17.67
N GLU A 86 -6.49 -12.54 -16.80
CA GLU A 86 -7.46 -13.62 -16.68
C GLU A 86 -8.36 -13.41 -15.45
N PHE A 87 -9.67 -13.56 -15.66
CA PHE A 87 -10.68 -13.27 -14.66
C PHE A 87 -11.67 -14.42 -14.50
N ILE A 88 -12.23 -14.56 -13.29
CA ILE A 88 -13.21 -15.60 -12.96
C ILE A 88 -14.40 -15.01 -12.19
N ASP A 89 -15.59 -15.52 -12.48
CA ASP A 89 -16.77 -15.24 -11.67
C ASP A 89 -16.66 -15.95 -10.32
N VAL A 90 -16.63 -15.17 -9.26
CA VAL A 90 -16.50 -15.65 -7.88
C VAL A 90 -17.79 -15.47 -7.06
N SER A 91 -18.92 -15.13 -7.69
CA SER A 91 -20.18 -14.81 -7.02
C SER A 91 -20.63 -15.94 -6.08
N ASN A 92 -20.52 -17.19 -6.51
CA ASN A 92 -20.98 -18.38 -5.81
C ASN A 92 -19.86 -19.16 -5.08
N VAL A 93 -18.64 -18.62 -5.02
CA VAL A 93 -17.52 -19.30 -4.36
C VAL A 93 -17.76 -19.36 -2.85
N ARG A 94 -17.60 -20.56 -2.27
CA ARG A 94 -17.63 -20.84 -0.84
C ARG A 94 -16.40 -21.62 -0.45
N LYS A 95 -15.88 -21.38 0.75
CA LYS A 95 -14.76 -22.15 1.29
C LYS A 95 -15.20 -23.59 1.60
N ASN A 96 -14.27 -24.52 1.42
CA ASN A 96 -14.44 -25.93 1.82
C ASN A 96 -13.60 -26.27 3.06
N LYS A 97 -12.64 -25.41 3.46
CA LYS A 97 -11.92 -25.44 4.74
C LYS A 97 -11.57 -24.03 5.23
N ASP A 98 -11.05 -23.94 6.45
CA ASP A 98 -10.54 -22.69 7.00
C ASP A 98 -9.13 -22.41 6.49
N TYR A 99 -8.84 -21.14 6.20
CA TYR A 99 -7.54 -20.63 5.80
C TYR A 99 -7.19 -19.44 6.68
N ASN A 100 -6.01 -19.49 7.33
CA ASN A 100 -5.53 -18.46 8.22
C ASN A 100 -4.82 -17.34 7.45
N VAL A 101 -5.22 -16.10 7.71
CA VAL A 101 -4.61 -14.90 7.13
C VAL A 101 -3.86 -14.13 8.22
N PHE A 102 -2.61 -13.77 7.96
CA PHE A 102 -1.87 -12.79 8.75
C PHE A 102 -1.74 -11.51 7.94
N GLU A 103 -2.24 -10.39 8.50
CA GLU A 103 -2.23 -9.10 7.81
C GLU A 103 -1.18 -8.16 8.40
N THR A 104 -0.36 -7.57 7.53
CA THR A 104 0.59 -6.52 7.87
C THR A 104 0.07 -5.17 7.36
N PHE A 105 0.41 -4.07 8.05
CA PHE A 105 -0.07 -2.73 7.70
C PHE A 105 -1.60 -2.66 7.66
N ALA A 106 -2.25 -3.25 8.63
CA ALA A 106 -3.69 -3.52 8.60
C ALA A 106 -4.57 -2.26 8.56
N GLY A 107 -4.07 -1.11 9.01
CA GLY A 107 -4.85 0.12 9.07
C GLY A 107 -6.13 -0.06 9.86
N ALA A 108 -7.24 0.40 9.30
CA ALA A 108 -8.56 0.21 9.89
C ALA A 108 -9.21 -1.16 9.56
N GLY A 109 -8.46 -2.11 8.98
CA GLY A 109 -8.93 -3.45 8.71
C GLY A 109 -9.76 -3.63 7.43
N GLY A 110 -9.66 -2.71 6.47
CA GLY A 110 -10.46 -2.82 5.24
C GLY A 110 -10.14 -4.07 4.42
N LEU A 111 -8.85 -4.43 4.30
CA LEU A 111 -8.41 -5.65 3.61
C LEU A 111 -8.82 -6.89 4.42
N ALA A 112 -8.47 -6.97 5.72
CA ALA A 112 -8.83 -8.09 6.60
C ALA A 112 -10.33 -8.35 6.63
N LEU A 113 -11.16 -7.32 6.81
CA LEU A 113 -12.61 -7.45 6.84
C LEU A 113 -13.18 -7.98 5.50
N GLY A 114 -12.60 -7.53 4.39
CA GLY A 114 -13.00 -8.04 3.08
C GLY A 114 -12.62 -9.51 2.88
N LEU A 115 -11.42 -9.90 3.30
CA LEU A 115 -10.96 -11.29 3.27
C LEU A 115 -11.81 -12.18 4.20
N GLU A 116 -12.15 -11.70 5.41
CA GLU A 116 -13.09 -12.37 6.32
C GLU A 116 -14.47 -12.56 5.66
N SER A 117 -14.96 -11.52 4.97
CA SER A 117 -16.24 -11.59 4.22
C SER A 117 -16.22 -12.57 3.04
N ALA A 118 -15.04 -12.92 2.55
CA ALA A 118 -14.86 -13.97 1.54
C ALA A 118 -14.82 -15.39 2.13
N GLY A 119 -14.75 -15.50 3.47
CA GLY A 119 -14.70 -16.78 4.19
C GLY A 119 -13.31 -17.17 4.68
N LEU A 120 -12.33 -16.30 4.57
CA LEU A 120 -11.00 -16.49 5.16
C LEU A 120 -11.01 -16.12 6.66
N SER A 121 -10.08 -16.62 7.44
CA SER A 121 -10.00 -16.39 8.89
C SER A 121 -8.80 -15.52 9.23
N THR A 122 -9.00 -14.33 9.79
CA THR A 122 -7.90 -13.47 10.23
C THR A 122 -7.31 -14.04 11.53
N TYR A 123 -6.11 -14.59 11.46
CA TYR A 123 -5.32 -15.02 12.61
C TYR A 123 -4.82 -13.81 13.41
N GLY A 124 -4.19 -12.86 12.72
CA GLY A 124 -3.66 -11.66 13.37
C GLY A 124 -3.42 -10.52 12.40
N ALA A 125 -3.23 -9.32 12.97
CA ALA A 125 -3.05 -8.08 12.24
C ALA A 125 -1.99 -7.20 12.91
N VAL A 126 -1.00 -6.70 12.15
CA VAL A 126 0.03 -5.77 12.62
C VAL A 126 -0.33 -4.36 12.17
N GLU A 127 -0.33 -3.43 13.12
CA GLU A 127 -0.58 -2.01 12.87
C GLU A 127 0.20 -1.14 13.87
N ILE A 128 0.87 -0.10 13.38
CA ILE A 128 1.67 0.80 14.23
C ILE A 128 0.86 2.01 14.76
N ASP A 129 -0.19 2.43 14.03
CA ASP A 129 -1.05 3.54 14.48
C ASP A 129 -1.99 3.07 15.58
N LYS A 130 -1.82 3.63 16.77
CA LYS A 130 -2.59 3.31 17.97
C LYS A 130 -4.11 3.36 17.74
N ASN A 131 -4.61 4.36 17.00
CA ASN A 131 -6.05 4.50 16.78
C ASN A 131 -6.56 3.43 15.81
N ALA A 132 -5.77 3.09 14.80
CA ALA A 132 -6.11 2.03 13.86
C ALA A 132 -6.07 0.65 14.54
N ALA A 133 -5.04 0.37 15.35
CA ALA A 133 -4.98 -0.86 16.16
C ALA A 133 -6.18 -0.98 17.12
N GLU A 134 -6.57 0.11 17.77
CA GLU A 134 -7.75 0.14 18.64
C GLU A 134 -9.05 -0.06 17.84
N THR A 135 -9.15 0.49 16.64
CA THR A 135 -10.26 0.21 15.71
C THR A 135 -10.42 -1.28 15.46
N LEU A 136 -9.31 -1.99 15.19
CA LEU A 136 -9.35 -3.45 14.99
C LEU A 136 -9.81 -4.19 16.25
N ARG A 137 -9.29 -3.84 17.43
CA ARG A 137 -9.66 -4.48 18.71
C ARG A 137 -11.14 -4.30 19.06
N ILE A 138 -11.69 -3.11 18.86
CA ILE A 138 -13.10 -2.82 19.12
C ILE A 138 -14.00 -3.68 18.24
N ASN A 139 -13.69 -3.76 16.95
CA ASN A 139 -14.55 -4.45 15.98
C ASN A 139 -14.34 -5.96 15.93
N ARG A 140 -13.13 -6.42 16.25
CA ARG A 140 -12.75 -7.84 16.21
C ARG A 140 -11.91 -8.23 17.43
N PRO A 141 -12.56 -8.36 18.62
CA PRO A 141 -11.85 -8.68 19.87
C PRO A 141 -11.11 -10.02 19.86
N LYS A 142 -11.44 -10.90 18.91
CA LYS A 142 -10.80 -12.21 18.75
C LYS A 142 -9.55 -12.19 17.87
N TRP A 143 -9.33 -11.11 17.09
CA TRP A 143 -8.14 -11.01 16.28
C TRP A 143 -6.93 -10.71 17.16
N LYS A 144 -5.80 -11.32 16.85
CA LYS A 144 -4.51 -11.01 17.48
C LYS A 144 -3.96 -9.70 16.92
N VAL A 145 -4.37 -8.56 17.50
CA VAL A 145 -3.94 -7.22 17.05
C VAL A 145 -2.61 -6.87 17.70
N ILE A 146 -1.56 -6.80 16.89
CA ILE A 146 -0.19 -6.50 17.30
C ILE A 146 0.11 -5.03 16.97
N GLU A 147 0.12 -4.18 18.00
CA GLU A 147 0.45 -2.76 17.88
C GLU A 147 1.97 -2.59 18.03
N ASN A 148 2.69 -2.71 16.91
CA ASN A 148 4.15 -2.61 16.90
C ASN A 148 4.68 -2.22 15.52
N ASP A 149 5.98 -1.86 15.47
CA ASP A 149 6.71 -1.65 14.23
C ASP A 149 6.88 -2.95 13.48
N ILE A 150 6.63 -2.92 12.17
CA ILE A 150 6.72 -4.10 11.30
C ILE A 150 8.16 -4.64 11.20
N GLU A 151 9.19 -3.79 11.33
CA GLU A 151 10.59 -4.21 11.34
C GLU A 151 10.87 -5.08 12.58
N PHE A 152 10.37 -4.65 13.75
CA PHE A 152 10.48 -5.43 14.99
C PHE A 152 9.76 -6.78 14.86
N ILE A 153 8.56 -6.79 14.29
CA ILE A 153 7.80 -8.03 14.07
C ILE A 153 8.55 -8.97 13.11
N ALA A 154 9.09 -8.44 12.01
CA ALA A 154 9.85 -9.24 11.04
C ALA A 154 11.12 -9.88 11.66
N ASP A 155 11.72 -9.23 12.66
CA ASP A 155 12.89 -9.75 13.36
C ASP A 155 12.54 -10.82 14.39
N ASN A 156 11.40 -10.67 15.08
CA ASN A 156 10.97 -11.50 16.21
C ASN A 156 9.69 -12.30 15.90
N LEU A 157 9.49 -12.73 14.66
CA LEU A 157 8.22 -13.27 14.17
C LEU A 157 7.71 -14.48 14.98
N ASP A 158 8.62 -15.34 15.42
CA ASP A 158 8.32 -16.56 16.19
C ASP A 158 7.71 -16.26 17.58
N GLU A 159 7.87 -15.04 18.09
CA GLU A 159 7.21 -14.59 19.34
C GLU A 159 5.73 -14.26 19.13
N PHE A 160 5.33 -14.00 17.88
CA PHE A 160 4.00 -13.51 17.54
C PHE A 160 3.14 -14.52 16.78
N ILE A 161 3.74 -15.51 16.12
CA ILE A 161 3.01 -16.47 15.29
C ILE A 161 3.34 -17.87 15.73
N ASP A 162 2.32 -18.60 16.18
CA ASP A 162 2.39 -19.96 16.71
C ASP A 162 1.50 -20.96 15.91
N GLU A 163 0.90 -20.49 14.81
CA GLU A 163 0.07 -21.30 13.91
C GLU A 163 0.57 -21.20 12.46
N GLU A 164 0.19 -22.19 11.63
CA GLU A 164 0.40 -22.11 10.19
C GLU A 164 -0.42 -20.99 9.57
N ILE A 165 0.23 -20.13 8.80
CA ILE A 165 -0.41 -19.06 8.05
C ILE A 165 -0.53 -19.48 6.58
N ASP A 166 -1.76 -19.52 6.08
CA ASP A 166 -2.05 -19.87 4.69
C ASP A 166 -1.83 -18.69 3.75
N ILE A 167 -2.15 -17.47 4.20
CA ILE A 167 -2.09 -16.26 3.38
C ILE A 167 -1.43 -15.12 4.17
N LEU A 168 -0.40 -14.51 3.61
CA LEU A 168 0.14 -13.22 4.09
C LEU A 168 -0.52 -12.10 3.28
N SER A 169 -1.14 -11.13 3.95
CA SER A 169 -1.69 -9.95 3.29
C SER A 169 -1.04 -8.66 3.79
N GLY A 170 -1.04 -7.60 2.94
CA GLY A 170 -0.55 -6.30 3.38
C GLY A 170 -0.56 -5.24 2.30
N GLY A 171 -0.77 -3.99 2.73
CA GLY A 171 -0.69 -2.80 1.89
C GLY A 171 0.42 -1.86 2.39
N TYR A 172 1.69 -2.16 2.12
CA TYR A 172 2.81 -1.33 2.58
C TYR A 172 2.85 0.02 1.84
N PRO A 173 3.21 1.13 2.55
CA PRO A 173 3.25 2.47 1.96
C PRO A 173 4.31 2.60 0.85
N CYS A 174 3.94 3.18 -0.29
CA CYS A 174 4.85 3.47 -1.40
C CYS A 174 5.84 4.64 -1.13
N GLN A 175 5.58 5.46 -0.11
CA GLN A 175 6.30 6.71 0.13
C GLN A 175 7.78 6.55 0.48
N THR A 176 8.21 5.36 0.87
CA THR A 176 9.60 5.06 1.26
C THR A 176 10.54 4.83 0.09
N PHE A 177 10.05 4.52 -1.10
CA PHE A 177 10.88 4.36 -2.30
C PHE A 177 11.45 5.69 -2.84
N SER A 178 10.84 6.85 -2.51
CA SER A 178 11.30 8.17 -2.97
C SER A 178 12.56 8.69 -2.25
N TYR A 179 12.96 8.08 -1.12
CA TYR A 179 14.13 8.44 -0.34
C TYR A 179 15.31 7.48 -0.48
N ALA A 180 15.09 6.27 -0.97
CA ALA A 180 16.14 5.34 -1.34
C ALA A 180 16.72 5.81 -2.67
N GLY A 181 17.80 6.60 -2.59
CA GLY A 181 18.38 7.29 -3.77
C GLY A 181 18.81 6.33 -4.86
N LYS A 182 18.63 6.78 -6.07
CA LYS A 182 19.17 6.35 -7.37
C LYS A 182 20.02 5.05 -7.40
N ARG A 183 19.40 3.96 -7.91
CA ARG A 183 20.05 2.92 -8.69
C ARG A 183 20.79 1.77 -8.01
N ASN A 184 20.20 0.95 -7.13
CA ASN A 184 20.90 -0.26 -6.71
C ASN A 184 20.01 -1.51 -6.44
N GLY A 185 19.00 -1.80 -7.25
CA GLY A 185 18.33 -3.11 -7.24
C GLY A 185 17.79 -3.52 -5.84
N PHE A 186 18.05 -4.76 -5.44
CA PHE A 186 17.57 -5.37 -4.19
C PHE A 186 18.05 -4.62 -2.91
N ALA A 187 19.25 -4.05 -2.93
CA ALA A 187 19.78 -3.27 -1.80
C ALA A 187 18.98 -2.00 -1.50
N ASP A 188 18.28 -1.42 -2.48
CA ASP A 188 17.43 -0.24 -2.30
C ASP A 188 16.13 -0.55 -1.54
N THR A 189 15.72 -1.82 -1.45
CA THR A 189 14.50 -2.22 -0.72
C THR A 189 14.71 -2.26 0.78
N ARG A 190 15.94 -2.44 1.28
CA ARG A 190 16.27 -2.56 2.71
C ARG A 190 15.94 -1.33 3.56
N GLY A 191 15.78 -0.18 2.94
CA GLY A 191 15.34 1.06 3.61
C GLY A 191 13.87 1.37 3.43
N THR A 192 13.07 0.42 2.93
CA THR A 192 11.66 0.59 2.62
C THR A 192 10.80 -0.40 3.42
N LEU A 193 9.54 -0.05 3.67
CA LEU A 193 8.59 -0.94 4.36
C LEU A 193 8.21 -2.20 3.56
N PHE A 194 8.63 -2.30 2.30
CA PHE A 194 8.57 -3.54 1.52
C PHE A 194 9.50 -4.62 2.09
N TYR A 195 10.68 -4.24 2.59
CA TYR A 195 11.67 -5.19 3.08
C TYR A 195 11.17 -6.03 4.27
N PRO A 196 10.64 -5.46 5.37
CA PRO A 196 10.08 -6.27 6.45
C PRO A 196 8.91 -7.15 5.98
N TYR A 197 8.07 -6.70 5.01
CA TYR A 197 7.06 -7.56 4.41
C TYR A 197 7.67 -8.80 3.73
N SER A 198 8.70 -8.60 2.89
CA SER A 198 9.38 -9.71 2.20
C SER A 198 10.09 -10.65 3.18
N LYS A 199 10.63 -10.13 4.28
CA LYS A 199 11.25 -10.91 5.35
C LYS A 199 10.23 -11.79 6.08
N ILE A 200 9.04 -11.26 6.39
CA ILE A 200 7.94 -12.03 6.96
C ILE A 200 7.48 -13.11 5.97
N LEU A 201 7.34 -12.78 4.68
CA LEU A 201 7.01 -13.73 3.62
C LEU A 201 8.02 -14.89 3.57
N SER A 202 9.31 -14.58 3.59
CA SER A 202 10.40 -15.56 3.56
C SER A 202 10.37 -16.50 4.76
N LYS A 203 10.05 -16.00 5.95
CA LYS A 203 9.98 -16.80 7.19
C LYS A 203 8.71 -17.65 7.25
N LEU A 204 7.55 -17.08 6.96
CA LEU A 204 6.26 -17.78 7.06
C LEU A 204 6.04 -18.80 5.95
N LYS A 205 6.57 -18.54 4.76
CA LYS A 205 6.32 -19.37 3.56
C LYS A 205 4.84 -19.73 3.37
N PRO A 206 3.90 -18.77 3.44
CA PRO A 206 2.48 -19.05 3.30
C PRO A 206 2.17 -19.65 1.92
N LYS A 207 1.01 -20.29 1.78
CA LYS A 207 0.53 -20.85 0.49
C LYS A 207 0.38 -19.79 -0.58
N ALA A 208 -0.02 -18.57 -0.16
CA ALA A 208 -0.17 -17.42 -1.04
C ALA A 208 0.07 -16.10 -0.31
N PHE A 209 0.26 -15.01 -1.06
CA PHE A 209 0.28 -13.67 -0.50
C PHE A 209 -0.51 -12.65 -1.33
N ILE A 210 -0.93 -11.57 -0.67
CA ILE A 210 -1.52 -10.38 -1.27
C ILE A 210 -0.67 -9.17 -0.89
N ALA A 211 -0.14 -8.46 -1.89
CA ALA A 211 0.53 -7.19 -1.71
C ALA A 211 -0.24 -6.10 -2.48
N GLU A 212 -0.87 -5.17 -1.75
CA GLU A 212 -1.63 -4.06 -2.35
C GLU A 212 -0.82 -2.78 -2.35
N ASN A 213 -1.00 -1.96 -3.38
CA ASN A 213 -0.39 -0.64 -3.42
C ASN A 213 -1.16 0.33 -4.33
N VAL A 214 -0.76 1.60 -4.37
CA VAL A 214 -1.33 2.60 -5.28
C VAL A 214 -0.96 2.28 -6.74
N ARG A 215 -1.88 2.60 -7.68
CA ARG A 215 -1.63 2.43 -9.13
C ARG A 215 -0.29 3.01 -9.61
N GLY A 216 0.14 4.13 -8.99
CA GLY A 216 1.38 4.80 -9.36
C GLY A 216 2.63 3.94 -9.26
N LEU A 217 2.60 2.84 -8.49
CA LEU A 217 3.71 1.90 -8.36
C LEU A 217 4.12 1.29 -9.70
N VAL A 218 3.19 1.07 -10.63
CA VAL A 218 3.47 0.46 -11.95
C VAL A 218 4.49 1.27 -12.74
N ASN A 219 4.45 2.61 -12.61
CA ASN A 219 5.33 3.52 -13.36
C ASN A 219 6.35 4.22 -12.44
N HIS A 220 6.41 3.86 -11.16
CA HIS A 220 7.37 4.44 -10.24
C HIS A 220 8.79 4.08 -10.66
N ASP A 221 9.67 5.09 -10.77
CA ASP A 221 11.05 4.96 -11.27
C ASP A 221 11.11 4.16 -12.61
N ASP A 222 10.33 4.59 -13.59
CA ASP A 222 10.20 3.95 -14.91
C ASP A 222 9.79 2.46 -14.84
N GLY A 223 9.12 2.06 -13.73
CA GLY A 223 8.67 0.70 -13.48
C GLY A 223 9.65 -0.19 -12.74
N LYS A 224 10.87 0.26 -12.50
CA LYS A 224 11.93 -0.52 -11.82
C LYS A 224 11.55 -0.94 -10.42
N THR A 225 10.82 -0.10 -9.70
CA THR A 225 10.34 -0.43 -8.35
C THR A 225 9.48 -1.69 -8.35
N LEU A 226 8.51 -1.78 -9.26
CA LEU A 226 7.68 -2.97 -9.38
C LEU A 226 8.50 -4.18 -9.81
N GLU A 227 9.42 -4.02 -10.77
CA GLU A 227 10.30 -5.11 -11.23
C GLU A 227 11.14 -5.69 -10.09
N VAL A 228 11.71 -4.84 -9.24
CA VAL A 228 12.46 -5.29 -8.06
C VAL A 228 11.58 -6.07 -7.10
N MET A 229 10.36 -5.59 -6.81
CA MET A 229 9.42 -6.30 -5.95
C MET A 229 9.05 -7.68 -6.50
N LEU A 230 8.73 -7.76 -7.81
CA LEU A 230 8.39 -9.04 -8.46
C LEU A 230 9.57 -10.02 -8.38
N LYS A 231 10.80 -9.57 -8.67
CA LYS A 231 12.01 -10.40 -8.57
C LYS A 231 12.24 -10.93 -7.15
N VAL A 232 12.02 -10.10 -6.12
CA VAL A 232 12.11 -10.54 -4.72
C VAL A 232 11.11 -11.66 -4.45
N PHE A 233 9.86 -11.49 -4.82
CA PHE A 233 8.82 -12.50 -4.59
C PHE A 233 9.11 -13.81 -5.34
N ILE A 234 9.61 -13.73 -6.58
CA ILE A 234 10.02 -14.90 -7.37
C ILE A 234 11.20 -15.61 -6.67
N LYS A 235 12.20 -14.85 -6.21
CA LYS A 235 13.34 -15.43 -5.46
C LYS A 235 12.89 -16.15 -4.18
N GLU A 236 11.83 -15.65 -3.54
CA GLU A 236 11.25 -16.31 -2.36
C GLU A 236 10.46 -17.58 -2.68
N GLY A 237 10.36 -17.99 -3.94
CA GLY A 237 9.73 -19.25 -4.39
C GLY A 237 8.23 -19.11 -4.66
N TYR A 238 7.82 -17.96 -5.19
CA TYR A 238 6.43 -17.70 -5.57
C TYR A 238 6.32 -17.44 -7.08
N GLU A 239 5.31 -18.04 -7.71
CA GLU A 239 4.80 -17.58 -8.98
C GLU A 239 3.95 -16.33 -8.74
N VAL A 240 4.25 -15.26 -9.47
CA VAL A 240 3.74 -13.91 -9.14
C VAL A 240 2.87 -13.38 -10.27
N TYR A 241 1.75 -12.78 -9.91
CA TYR A 241 0.82 -12.13 -10.81
C TYR A 241 0.46 -10.74 -10.30
N TRP A 242 0.17 -9.80 -11.19
CA TRP A 242 -0.38 -8.52 -10.77
C TRP A 242 -1.43 -8.00 -11.75
N ASN A 243 -2.33 -7.16 -11.24
CA ASN A 243 -3.26 -6.38 -12.05
C ASN A 243 -3.62 -5.06 -11.36
N ILE A 244 -4.16 -4.11 -12.14
CA ILE A 244 -4.77 -2.88 -11.62
C ILE A 244 -6.27 -3.11 -11.52
N LEU A 245 -6.78 -3.15 -10.29
CA LEU A 245 -8.21 -3.30 -10.05
C LEU A 245 -8.83 -1.95 -9.68
N ASN A 246 -9.95 -1.62 -10.34
CA ASN A 246 -10.74 -0.44 -9.99
C ASN A 246 -11.88 -0.87 -9.07
N SER A 247 -11.90 -0.36 -7.85
CA SER A 247 -12.89 -0.71 -6.82
C SER A 247 -14.33 -0.56 -7.29
N TRP A 248 -14.61 0.38 -8.20
CA TRP A 248 -15.94 0.58 -8.78
C TRP A 248 -16.47 -0.65 -9.53
N ASN A 249 -15.59 -1.51 -9.99
CA ASN A 249 -15.96 -2.77 -10.62
C ASN A 249 -16.33 -3.89 -9.63
N TYR A 250 -16.25 -3.61 -8.32
CA TYR A 250 -16.37 -4.60 -7.23
C TYR A 250 -17.29 -4.07 -6.11
N ASP A 251 -18.48 -3.62 -6.48
CA ASP A 251 -19.53 -3.13 -5.57
C ASP A 251 -19.09 -2.01 -4.62
N VAL A 252 -18.19 -1.12 -5.08
CA VAL A 252 -17.74 0.05 -4.33
C VAL A 252 -18.13 1.31 -5.08
N ALA A 253 -18.88 2.22 -4.47
CA ALA A 253 -19.30 3.48 -5.09
C ALA A 253 -18.15 4.51 -5.21
N GLN A 254 -16.96 4.03 -5.62
CA GLN A 254 -15.75 4.85 -5.70
C GLN A 254 -14.83 4.40 -6.84
N LYS A 255 -14.40 5.34 -7.68
CA LYS A 255 -13.30 5.13 -8.62
C LYS A 255 -11.97 5.20 -7.88
N ARG A 256 -11.46 4.02 -7.46
CA ARG A 256 -10.20 3.86 -6.76
C ARG A 256 -9.43 2.71 -7.38
N GLU A 257 -8.34 3.03 -8.04
CA GLU A 257 -7.47 2.04 -8.69
C GLU A 257 -6.31 1.65 -7.77
N ARG A 258 -6.08 0.34 -7.66
CA ARG A 258 -5.00 -0.24 -6.88
C ARG A 258 -4.30 -1.32 -7.69
N ILE A 259 -2.98 -1.35 -7.62
CA ILE A 259 -2.25 -2.53 -8.04
C ILE A 259 -2.39 -3.58 -6.94
N VAL A 260 -2.73 -4.79 -7.35
CA VAL A 260 -2.79 -5.97 -6.50
C VAL A 260 -1.80 -6.97 -7.05
N ILE A 261 -0.80 -7.32 -6.24
CA ILE A 261 0.21 -8.33 -6.55
C ILE A 261 -0.14 -9.58 -5.75
N ILE A 262 -0.21 -10.70 -6.42
CA ILE A 262 -0.54 -12.01 -5.87
C ILE A 262 0.67 -12.91 -6.06
N GLY A 263 1.04 -13.67 -5.05
CA GLY A 263 1.99 -14.77 -5.19
C GLY A 263 1.36 -16.08 -4.75
N ILE A 264 1.62 -17.10 -5.52
CA ILE A 264 1.26 -18.49 -5.21
C ILE A 264 2.55 -19.28 -5.05
N ARG A 265 2.71 -20.02 -3.95
CA ARG A 265 3.93 -20.78 -3.70
C ARG A 265 4.13 -21.86 -4.78
N GLU A 266 5.35 -21.98 -5.29
CA GLU A 266 5.67 -22.80 -6.49
C GLU A 266 5.29 -24.28 -6.38
N ASP A 267 5.30 -24.87 -5.17
CA ASP A 267 4.85 -26.25 -4.97
C ASP A 267 3.38 -26.42 -5.33
N LEU A 268 2.52 -25.45 -4.92
CA LEU A 268 1.10 -25.46 -5.25
C LEU A 268 0.86 -25.23 -6.75
N VAL A 269 1.67 -24.40 -7.40
CA VAL A 269 1.58 -24.18 -8.84
C VAL A 269 1.85 -25.47 -9.62
N LYS A 270 2.79 -26.30 -9.16
CA LYS A 270 3.09 -27.60 -9.77
C LYS A 270 1.95 -28.62 -9.61
N GLU A 271 1.16 -28.50 -8.57
CA GLU A 271 0.06 -29.40 -8.22
C GLU A 271 -1.33 -28.90 -8.65
N GLN A 272 -1.41 -27.64 -9.15
CA GLN A 272 -2.68 -27.01 -9.48
C GLN A 272 -3.40 -27.68 -10.65
N LYS A 273 -4.73 -27.78 -10.53
CA LYS A 273 -5.63 -28.23 -11.60
C LYS A 273 -6.01 -27.06 -12.54
N TYR A 274 -6.04 -25.85 -11.99
CA TYR A 274 -6.29 -24.61 -12.71
C TYR A 274 -5.50 -23.45 -12.07
N PRO A 275 -5.05 -22.47 -12.88
CA PRO A 275 -4.26 -21.35 -12.40
C PRO A 275 -5.10 -20.36 -11.57
N PHE A 276 -4.41 -19.50 -10.81
CA PHE A 276 -5.05 -18.35 -10.17
C PHE A 276 -5.63 -17.40 -11.23
N ARG A 277 -6.79 -16.81 -10.92
CA ARG A 277 -7.43 -15.78 -11.75
C ARG A 277 -7.97 -14.66 -10.85
N PHE A 278 -7.88 -13.42 -11.35
CA PHE A 278 -8.49 -12.27 -10.67
C PHE A 278 -10.03 -12.33 -10.73
N PRO A 279 -10.74 -11.66 -9.77
CA PRO A 279 -12.19 -11.65 -9.80
C PRO A 279 -12.73 -10.89 -11.01
N LEU A 280 -13.76 -11.44 -11.65
CA LEU A 280 -14.45 -10.78 -12.75
C LEU A 280 -15.15 -9.51 -12.25
N ALA A 281 -15.07 -8.44 -13.04
CA ALA A 281 -15.79 -7.20 -12.77
C ALA A 281 -17.29 -7.42 -12.71
N GLN A 282 -17.97 -6.82 -11.71
CA GLN A 282 -19.42 -6.90 -11.58
C GLN A 282 -20.11 -6.07 -12.67
N VAL A 283 -21.25 -6.55 -13.12
CA VAL A 283 -22.07 -5.90 -14.16
C VAL A 283 -22.61 -4.57 -13.64
N TYR A 284 -23.19 -4.58 -12.44
CA TYR A 284 -23.69 -3.38 -11.79
C TYR A 284 -22.56 -2.61 -11.15
N LYS A 285 -22.57 -1.30 -11.33
CA LYS A 285 -21.57 -0.36 -10.80
C LYS A 285 -22.25 0.68 -9.92
N PRO A 286 -22.12 0.61 -8.59
CA PRO A 286 -22.86 1.48 -7.69
C PRO A 286 -22.42 2.94 -7.81
N VAL A 287 -23.36 3.83 -7.56
CA VAL A 287 -23.17 5.28 -7.46
C VAL A 287 -23.50 5.75 -6.03
N LEU A 288 -23.30 7.03 -5.72
CA LEU A 288 -23.47 7.52 -4.34
C LEU A 288 -24.87 7.27 -3.77
N LYS A 289 -25.94 7.46 -4.56
CA LYS A 289 -27.32 7.21 -4.10
C LYS A 289 -27.59 5.78 -3.63
N ASP A 290 -26.82 4.82 -4.11
CA ASP A 290 -27.01 3.40 -3.75
C ASP A 290 -26.45 3.10 -2.36
N VAL A 291 -25.39 3.82 -1.94
CA VAL A 291 -24.67 3.53 -0.69
C VAL A 291 -24.91 4.58 0.41
N LEU A 292 -25.39 5.79 0.05
CA LEU A 292 -25.61 6.87 1.01
C LEU A 292 -27.08 7.09 1.37
N LYS A 293 -27.94 6.11 1.10
CA LYS A 293 -29.32 6.15 1.59
C LYS A 293 -29.35 5.82 3.10
N ASP A 294 -30.08 6.61 3.88
CA ASP A 294 -30.30 6.41 5.32
C ASP A 294 -29.02 6.21 6.13
N VAL A 295 -28.00 7.04 5.85
CA VAL A 295 -26.71 7.00 6.55
C VAL A 295 -26.87 7.46 7.99
N PRO A 296 -26.38 6.69 8.99
CA PRO A 296 -26.37 7.13 10.38
C PRO A 296 -25.59 8.45 10.55
N LYS A 297 -26.13 9.35 11.38
CA LYS A 297 -25.46 10.64 11.68
C LYS A 297 -24.08 10.39 12.28
N SER A 298 -23.08 11.10 11.78
CA SER A 298 -21.71 11.01 12.27
C SER A 298 -21.00 12.35 12.18
N LYS A 299 -19.83 12.46 12.83
CA LYS A 299 -19.02 13.68 12.81
C LYS A 299 -18.57 14.03 11.40
N VAL A 300 -18.43 15.32 11.13
CA VAL A 300 -17.97 15.86 9.85
C VAL A 300 -16.99 17.01 10.09
N THR A 301 -15.97 17.14 9.26
CA THR A 301 -15.09 18.31 9.23
C THR A 301 -15.78 19.47 8.49
N ALA A 302 -15.81 20.65 9.10
CA ALA A 302 -16.37 21.83 8.44
C ALA A 302 -15.41 22.44 7.42
N TYR A 303 -15.93 23.02 6.37
CA TYR A 303 -15.17 23.95 5.51
C TYR A 303 -14.94 25.28 6.25
N SER A 304 -13.81 25.95 5.95
CA SER A 304 -13.67 27.36 6.29
C SER A 304 -14.72 28.19 5.58
N ASP A 305 -15.09 29.35 6.14
CA ASP A 305 -16.14 30.20 5.56
C ASP A 305 -15.84 30.57 4.10
N LYS A 306 -14.59 30.99 3.82
CA LYS A 306 -14.15 31.30 2.45
C LYS A 306 -14.37 30.13 1.49
N LYS A 307 -14.03 28.93 1.92
CA LYS A 307 -14.20 27.72 1.10
C LYS A 307 -15.66 27.37 0.91
N ARG A 308 -16.46 27.49 1.96
CA ARG A 308 -17.90 27.22 1.92
C ARG A 308 -18.59 28.12 0.90
N GLU A 309 -18.28 29.42 0.87
CA GLU A 309 -18.86 30.34 -0.10
C GLU A 309 -18.52 29.96 -1.55
N VAL A 310 -17.29 29.54 -1.83
CA VAL A 310 -16.93 29.03 -3.16
C VAL A 310 -17.68 27.75 -3.49
N MET A 311 -17.74 26.80 -2.55
CA MET A 311 -18.37 25.50 -2.78
C MET A 311 -19.90 25.58 -2.94
N LYS A 312 -20.57 26.62 -2.42
CA LYS A 312 -21.99 26.87 -2.66
C LYS A 312 -22.30 27.12 -4.15
N LEU A 313 -21.36 27.68 -4.89
CA LEU A 313 -21.51 27.99 -6.31
C LEU A 313 -21.27 26.78 -7.24
N VAL A 314 -20.74 25.70 -6.73
CA VAL A 314 -20.44 24.47 -7.50
C VAL A 314 -21.68 23.59 -7.52
N PRO A 315 -22.27 23.30 -8.69
CA PRO A 315 -23.43 22.43 -8.79
C PRO A 315 -23.06 20.95 -8.49
N PRO A 316 -24.04 20.11 -8.16
CA PRO A 316 -23.82 18.65 -8.09
C PRO A 316 -23.21 18.11 -9.39
N GLY A 317 -22.15 17.28 -9.29
CA GLY A 317 -21.38 16.81 -10.44
C GLY A 317 -20.36 17.82 -10.99
N GLY A 318 -20.38 19.08 -10.51
CA GLY A 318 -19.51 20.16 -10.96
C GLY A 318 -18.15 20.21 -10.25
N CYS A 319 -17.32 21.13 -10.71
CA CYS A 319 -16.00 21.42 -10.15
C CYS A 319 -15.60 22.89 -10.42
N TRP A 320 -14.33 23.22 -10.22
CA TRP A 320 -13.85 24.60 -10.39
C TRP A 320 -14.15 25.23 -11.76
N VAL A 321 -14.32 24.44 -12.82
CA VAL A 321 -14.68 24.99 -14.19
C VAL A 321 -16.09 25.56 -14.26
N ASP A 322 -16.96 25.19 -13.33
CA ASP A 322 -18.34 25.67 -13.24
C ASP A 322 -18.46 26.94 -12.40
N LEU A 323 -17.37 27.43 -11.83
CA LEU A 323 -17.32 28.67 -11.09
C LEU A 323 -17.21 29.90 -12.04
N PRO A 324 -17.71 31.06 -11.64
CA PRO A 324 -17.38 32.31 -12.32
C PRO A 324 -15.86 32.49 -12.42
N GLU A 325 -15.38 32.96 -13.59
CA GLU A 325 -13.94 32.96 -13.93
C GLU A 325 -13.05 33.58 -12.85
N GLN A 326 -13.43 34.75 -12.32
CA GLN A 326 -12.62 35.41 -11.28
C GLN A 326 -12.55 34.59 -10.00
N ILE A 327 -13.67 34.00 -9.57
CA ILE A 327 -13.72 33.14 -8.38
C ILE A 327 -12.88 31.87 -8.60
N ALA A 328 -12.97 31.31 -9.80
CA ALA A 328 -12.16 30.14 -10.18
C ALA A 328 -10.64 30.45 -10.12
N LYS A 329 -10.24 31.59 -10.70
CA LYS A 329 -8.82 32.05 -10.64
C LYS A 329 -8.34 32.24 -9.23
N ASP A 330 -9.10 32.91 -8.38
CA ASP A 330 -8.75 33.19 -6.98
C ASP A 330 -8.69 31.89 -6.16
N TYR A 331 -9.64 30.98 -6.40
CA TYR A 331 -9.66 29.69 -5.75
C TYR A 331 -8.51 28.78 -6.20
N MET A 332 -8.26 28.70 -7.50
CA MET A 332 -7.21 27.86 -8.07
C MET A 332 -5.81 28.38 -7.73
N GLY A 333 -5.61 29.70 -7.70
CA GLY A 333 -4.31 30.33 -7.48
C GLY A 333 -3.28 29.85 -8.50
N LYS A 334 -2.08 29.47 -8.08
CA LYS A 334 -1.01 28.97 -8.99
C LYS A 334 -1.44 27.79 -9.86
N SER A 335 -2.40 26.99 -9.39
CA SER A 335 -2.91 25.84 -10.15
C SER A 335 -3.71 26.23 -11.39
N TRP A 336 -4.20 27.45 -11.47
CA TRP A 336 -4.89 27.97 -12.66
C TRP A 336 -3.99 27.96 -13.91
N TYR A 337 -2.72 28.30 -13.73
CA TYR A 337 -1.74 28.40 -14.81
C TYR A 337 -1.03 27.06 -15.12
N SER A 338 -1.35 26.00 -14.40
CA SER A 338 -0.75 24.69 -14.65
C SER A 338 -1.57 23.92 -15.67
N GLY A 339 -0.97 23.48 -16.76
CA GLY A 339 -1.61 22.62 -17.76
C GLY A 339 -2.11 21.30 -17.16
N GLY A 340 -3.29 20.86 -17.61
CA GLY A 340 -3.86 19.55 -17.25
C GLY A 340 -5.13 19.62 -16.40
N GLY A 341 -6.07 18.72 -16.70
CA GLY A 341 -7.45 18.67 -16.20
C GLY A 341 -7.58 18.35 -14.72
N LYS A 342 -7.51 19.34 -13.86
CA LYS A 342 -7.57 19.23 -12.39
C LYS A 342 -9.01 19.20 -11.86
N ARG A 343 -9.87 18.37 -12.42
CA ARG A 343 -11.29 18.26 -12.04
C ARG A 343 -11.51 17.79 -10.59
N GLY A 344 -10.46 17.54 -9.83
CA GLY A 344 -10.53 17.20 -8.40
C GLY A 344 -10.61 18.40 -7.46
N MET A 345 -10.39 19.65 -7.96
CA MET A 345 -10.49 20.87 -7.15
C MET A 345 -11.91 21.43 -7.19
N ALA A 346 -12.39 21.96 -6.07
CA ALA A 346 -13.77 22.41 -5.87
C ALA A 346 -14.78 21.36 -6.39
N ARG A 347 -14.55 20.09 -6.13
CA ARG A 347 -15.38 19.00 -6.66
C ARG A 347 -16.57 18.73 -5.75
N ARG A 348 -17.79 18.95 -6.25
CA ARG A 348 -19.03 18.46 -5.65
C ARG A 348 -19.45 17.19 -6.40
N ILE A 349 -19.66 16.11 -5.67
CA ILE A 349 -20.05 14.84 -6.28
C ILE A 349 -21.55 14.86 -6.58
N SER A 350 -21.99 14.11 -7.61
CA SER A 350 -23.40 13.90 -7.91
C SER A 350 -23.92 12.60 -7.27
N TRP A 351 -25.22 12.52 -7.00
CA TRP A 351 -25.87 11.28 -6.56
C TRP A 351 -25.75 10.16 -7.60
N ASP A 352 -25.72 10.50 -8.88
CA ASP A 352 -25.71 9.56 -10.00
C ASP A 352 -24.31 9.22 -10.51
N GLU A 353 -23.28 9.51 -9.73
CA GLU A 353 -21.90 9.14 -10.03
C GLU A 353 -21.21 8.44 -8.83
N PRO A 354 -20.17 7.60 -9.07
CA PRO A 354 -19.32 7.11 -8.01
C PRO A 354 -18.44 8.25 -7.48
N CYS A 355 -18.08 8.19 -6.20
CA CYS A 355 -17.09 9.09 -5.64
C CYS A 355 -15.72 8.92 -6.35
N LEU A 356 -14.96 9.97 -6.43
CA LEU A 356 -13.54 9.88 -6.77
C LEU A 356 -12.77 9.33 -5.57
N THR A 357 -11.55 8.89 -5.80
CA THR A 357 -10.70 8.33 -4.72
C THR A 357 -10.74 9.20 -3.46
N LEU A 358 -11.20 8.62 -2.37
CA LEU A 358 -11.14 9.23 -1.04
C LEU A 358 -9.70 9.27 -0.54
N THR A 359 -9.34 10.37 0.10
CA THR A 359 -8.01 10.61 0.65
C THR A 359 -8.06 10.69 2.17
N THR A 360 -6.91 10.83 2.81
CA THR A 360 -6.78 10.91 4.27
C THR A 360 -7.35 12.19 4.89
N SER A 361 -7.70 13.19 4.06
CA SER A 361 -8.32 14.44 4.49
C SER A 361 -9.46 14.83 3.54
N PRO A 362 -10.70 14.95 4.04
CA PRO A 362 -11.88 15.21 3.20
C PRO A 362 -11.96 16.64 2.66
N SER A 363 -11.19 17.55 3.25
CA SER A 363 -11.20 18.99 2.89
C SER A 363 -9.93 19.46 2.19
N GLN A 364 -9.08 18.54 1.71
CA GLN A 364 -7.88 18.88 0.99
C GLN A 364 -8.22 19.51 -0.37
N LYS A 365 -7.64 20.67 -0.69
CA LYS A 365 -8.01 21.49 -1.86
C LYS A 365 -7.91 20.75 -3.20
N GLN A 366 -6.88 19.93 -3.38
CA GLN A 366 -6.62 19.23 -4.64
C GLN A 366 -7.47 17.97 -4.84
N THR A 367 -7.99 17.41 -3.75
CA THR A 367 -8.75 16.15 -3.74
C THR A 367 -10.07 16.30 -3.01
N GLU A 368 -10.74 17.42 -3.20
CA GLU A 368 -11.98 17.76 -2.53
C GLU A 368 -13.12 16.84 -2.93
N ARG A 369 -13.97 16.50 -1.97
CA ARG A 369 -15.16 15.65 -2.16
C ARG A 369 -16.30 16.26 -1.36
N CYS A 370 -17.03 17.20 -1.99
CA CYS A 370 -18.19 17.85 -1.39
C CYS A 370 -19.42 16.94 -1.55
N HIS A 371 -20.26 16.90 -0.52
CA HIS A 371 -21.55 16.21 -0.54
C HIS A 371 -22.44 16.79 -1.66
N PRO A 372 -23.28 15.98 -2.33
CA PRO A 372 -24.14 16.43 -3.41
C PRO A 372 -25.05 17.61 -3.06
N ASP A 373 -25.79 17.54 -1.96
CA ASP A 373 -26.79 18.53 -1.57
C ASP A 373 -26.26 19.53 -0.53
N GLU A 374 -25.39 19.09 0.35
CA GLU A 374 -24.89 19.92 1.45
C GLU A 374 -23.50 20.48 1.15
N THR A 375 -23.26 21.74 1.50
CA THR A 375 -21.95 22.36 1.27
C THR A 375 -21.00 22.03 2.41
N ARG A 376 -20.59 20.76 2.44
CA ARG A 376 -19.66 20.15 3.39
C ARG A 376 -18.93 18.96 2.78
N PRO A 377 -17.80 18.50 3.35
CA PRO A 377 -17.26 17.19 3.04
C PRO A 377 -18.23 16.06 3.44
N PHE A 378 -18.00 14.87 2.95
CA PHE A 378 -18.69 13.68 3.48
C PHE A 378 -18.36 13.48 4.96
N SER A 379 -19.35 13.08 5.77
CA SER A 379 -19.18 12.71 7.16
C SER A 379 -18.39 11.40 7.32
N ILE A 380 -17.96 11.06 8.52
CA ILE A 380 -17.20 9.82 8.79
C ILE A 380 -17.95 8.58 8.28
N ARG A 381 -19.26 8.48 8.56
CA ARG A 381 -20.04 7.30 8.14
C ARG A 381 -20.29 7.27 6.62
N GLU A 382 -20.53 8.41 6.00
CA GLU A 382 -20.60 8.51 4.54
C GLU A 382 -19.27 8.08 3.89
N TYR A 383 -18.14 8.54 4.46
CA TYR A 383 -16.79 8.15 4.01
C TYR A 383 -16.57 6.64 4.13
N ALA A 384 -17.00 6.04 5.26
CA ALA A 384 -16.91 4.62 5.52
C ALA A 384 -17.77 3.79 4.54
N ARG A 385 -19.02 4.19 4.31
CA ARG A 385 -19.91 3.51 3.34
C ARG A 385 -19.38 3.59 1.90
N ILE A 386 -18.79 4.72 1.50
CA ILE A 386 -18.15 4.85 0.17
C ILE A 386 -16.96 3.87 0.03
N GLN A 387 -16.26 3.55 1.12
CA GLN A 387 -15.22 2.52 1.19
C GLN A 387 -15.79 1.12 1.49
N SER A 388 -17.11 0.97 1.47
CA SER A 388 -17.84 -0.27 1.74
C SER A 388 -17.64 -0.88 3.14
N PHE A 389 -17.26 -0.07 4.14
CA PHE A 389 -17.35 -0.51 5.54
C PHE A 389 -18.79 -0.60 6.00
N PRO A 390 -19.16 -1.63 6.75
CA PRO A 390 -20.49 -1.74 7.33
C PRO A 390 -20.71 -0.70 8.44
N ASP A 391 -21.98 -0.39 8.75
CA ASP A 391 -22.30 0.67 9.69
C ASP A 391 -21.90 0.38 11.13
N GLU A 392 -21.89 -0.89 11.51
CA GLU A 392 -21.42 -1.35 12.82
C GLU A 392 -19.90 -1.25 13.01
N TRP A 393 -19.14 -1.00 11.94
CA TRP A 393 -17.68 -0.84 12.06
C TRP A 393 -17.32 0.51 12.68
N GLU A 394 -16.85 0.49 13.90
CA GLU A 394 -16.47 1.68 14.64
C GLU A 394 -15.02 2.07 14.34
N PHE A 395 -14.73 3.38 14.33
CA PHE A 395 -13.39 3.93 14.14
C PHE A 395 -12.94 4.66 15.39
N SER A 396 -11.82 4.28 15.96
CA SER A 396 -11.22 4.91 17.13
C SER A 396 -10.51 6.22 16.79
N GLY A 397 -10.33 7.06 17.80
CA GLY A 397 -9.59 8.31 17.71
C GLY A 397 -10.41 9.52 17.31
N GLY A 398 -9.75 10.67 17.18
CA GLY A 398 -10.38 11.94 16.77
C GLY A 398 -10.79 11.93 15.30
N VAL A 399 -11.63 12.89 14.90
CA VAL A 399 -12.21 13.00 13.54
C VAL A 399 -11.14 12.89 12.45
N GLY A 400 -10.01 13.57 12.59
CA GLY A 400 -8.90 13.51 11.62
C GLY A 400 -8.25 12.11 11.52
N ALA A 401 -8.14 11.37 12.65
CA ALA A 401 -7.64 10.01 12.67
C ALA A 401 -8.61 9.05 11.95
N GLN A 402 -9.91 9.21 12.17
CA GLN A 402 -10.92 8.40 11.52
C GLN A 402 -10.92 8.58 9.99
N TYR A 403 -10.83 9.83 9.49
CA TYR A 403 -10.68 10.07 8.04
C TYR A 403 -9.40 9.46 7.46
N ARG A 404 -8.26 9.53 8.19
CA ARG A 404 -7.02 8.90 7.74
C ARG A 404 -7.16 7.39 7.65
N GLN A 405 -7.74 6.75 8.63
CA GLN A 405 -8.01 5.31 8.66
C GLN A 405 -8.85 4.89 7.45
N ILE A 406 -9.98 5.54 7.21
CA ILE A 406 -10.88 5.21 6.12
C ILE A 406 -10.25 5.52 4.75
N GLY A 407 -9.57 6.67 4.61
CA GLY A 407 -8.93 7.09 3.36
C GLY A 407 -7.77 6.21 2.93
N ASN A 408 -7.02 5.65 3.88
CA ASN A 408 -5.93 4.71 3.62
C ASN A 408 -6.43 3.29 3.31
N ALA A 409 -7.59 2.91 3.81
CA ALA A 409 -8.09 1.55 3.71
C ALA A 409 -8.24 1.05 2.26
N VAL A 410 -7.99 -0.24 2.07
CA VAL A 410 -8.50 -0.98 0.91
C VAL A 410 -10.02 -1.09 1.06
N PRO A 411 -10.82 -0.78 0.03
CA PRO A 411 -12.27 -0.96 0.12
C PRO A 411 -12.65 -2.41 0.44
N VAL A 412 -13.55 -2.59 1.40
CA VAL A 412 -13.90 -3.91 1.93
C VAL A 412 -14.43 -4.84 0.83
N ASN A 413 -15.29 -4.34 -0.05
CA ASN A 413 -15.83 -5.16 -1.13
C ASN A 413 -14.77 -5.54 -2.16
N LEU A 414 -13.83 -4.66 -2.52
CA LEU A 414 -12.70 -5.04 -3.38
C LEU A 414 -11.92 -6.21 -2.77
N ALA A 415 -11.58 -6.10 -1.50
CA ALA A 415 -10.85 -7.16 -0.76
C ALA A 415 -11.66 -8.47 -0.69
N LYS A 416 -12.99 -8.39 -0.50
CA LYS A 416 -13.88 -9.55 -0.53
C LYS A 416 -13.81 -10.30 -1.86
N TYR A 417 -13.86 -9.60 -3.00
CA TYR A 417 -13.77 -10.25 -4.31
C TYR A 417 -12.41 -10.89 -4.55
N ILE A 418 -11.32 -10.21 -4.15
CA ILE A 418 -9.96 -10.79 -4.18
C ILE A 418 -9.90 -12.04 -3.29
N GLY A 419 -10.40 -11.96 -2.06
CA GLY A 419 -10.46 -13.09 -1.15
C GLY A 419 -11.24 -14.30 -1.71
N LYS A 420 -12.35 -14.07 -2.39
CA LYS A 420 -13.10 -15.14 -3.08
C LYS A 420 -12.29 -15.80 -4.21
N SER A 421 -11.45 -15.05 -4.93
CA SER A 421 -10.53 -15.66 -5.91
C SER A 421 -9.52 -16.58 -5.23
N PHE A 422 -8.99 -16.20 -4.05
CA PHE A 422 -8.13 -17.07 -3.26
C PHE A 422 -8.87 -18.33 -2.77
N VAL A 423 -10.06 -18.16 -2.21
CA VAL A 423 -10.88 -19.31 -1.78
C VAL A 423 -11.14 -20.25 -2.96
N HIS A 424 -11.49 -19.72 -4.13
CA HIS A 424 -11.65 -20.52 -5.33
C HIS A 424 -10.37 -21.31 -5.66
N TYR A 425 -9.24 -20.61 -5.72
CA TYR A 425 -7.96 -21.20 -6.06
C TYR A 425 -7.52 -22.27 -5.05
N LEU A 426 -7.58 -21.95 -3.76
CA LEU A 426 -7.13 -22.86 -2.69
C LEU A 426 -8.03 -24.08 -2.51
N ASN A 427 -9.31 -24.00 -2.86
CA ASN A 427 -10.26 -25.12 -2.78
C ASN A 427 -9.86 -26.34 -3.63
N GLN A 428 -8.93 -26.19 -4.59
CA GLN A 428 -8.48 -27.32 -5.41
C GLN A 428 -7.49 -28.25 -4.68
N PHE A 429 -6.90 -27.83 -3.56
CA PHE A 429 -5.87 -28.55 -2.80
C PHE A 429 -6.43 -29.25 -1.55
N ASN A 430 -7.54 -29.94 -1.68
CA ASN A 430 -8.20 -30.68 -0.57
C ASN A 430 -8.23 -32.16 -0.83
#